data_cc94e9aae324660b53d190ef371ef48a
#
_entry.id   cc94e9aae324660b53d190ef371ef48a
#
_cell.length_a   1.000
_cell.length_b   1.000
_cell.length_c   1.000
_cell.angle_alpha   90.00
_cell.angle_beta   90.00
_cell.angle_gamma   90.00
#
_symmetry.space_group_name_H-M   'P 1'
#
loop_
_entity.id
_entity.type
_entity.pdbx_description
1 polymer ?
#
loop_
_entity_poly.entity_id
_entity_poly.type
_entity_poly.pdbx_seq_one_letter_code
_entity_poly.pdbx_strand_id
1 'polypeptide(L)'
;KGFDLNLFFDGSFGQKIYNYTRARMESTQELNNYSVRVLDSWTPENTDTDMPRFAKTDKMNYSRWTDRWLENGDFFRLKTLEFGYTLPSTLTKKINVNKLRFYTTMDNLFTITGYKGYSPDLGANDAANGGGEGIMTSGCDHGRYPSARTISFGVQLDF
;
A
#
# COMPACT_ATOMS: atom_id res chain seq x y z
N LYS A 1 -25.45 -9.02 24.98
CA LYS A 1 -26.27 -8.16 24.12
C LYS A 1 -25.76 -6.73 24.32
N GLY A 2 -25.51 -5.98 23.21
CA GLY A 2 -24.95 -4.61 23.26
C GLY A 2 -23.63 -4.47 22.50
N PHE A 3 -23.00 -5.55 22.07
CA PHE A 3 -21.84 -5.52 21.20
C PHE A 3 -22.27 -5.39 19.73
N ASP A 4 -21.53 -4.60 18.99
CA ASP A 4 -21.60 -4.45 17.54
C ASP A 4 -20.21 -4.54 16.93
N LEU A 5 -20.13 -5.15 15.76
CA LEU A 5 -18.90 -5.32 15.00
C LEU A 5 -19.19 -5.00 13.54
N ASN A 6 -18.42 -4.09 12.98
CA ASN A 6 -18.45 -3.75 11.56
C ASN A 6 -17.07 -4.02 10.96
N LEU A 7 -17.05 -4.75 9.84
CA LEU A 7 -15.84 -5.09 9.10
C LEU A 7 -16.01 -4.65 7.66
N PHE A 8 -15.10 -3.83 7.18
CA PHE A 8 -15.07 -3.41 5.79
C PHE A 8 -13.78 -3.87 5.15
N PHE A 9 -13.93 -4.72 4.13
CA PHE A 9 -12.83 -5.22 3.32
C PHE A 9 -12.81 -4.51 1.98
N ASP A 10 -11.61 -4.37 1.44
CA ASP A 10 -11.34 -3.78 0.15
C ASP A 10 -10.27 -4.61 -0.57
N GLY A 11 -10.33 -4.70 -1.89
CA GLY A 11 -9.38 -5.47 -2.66
C GLY A 11 -9.49 -5.26 -4.15
N SER A 12 -8.42 -5.54 -4.85
CA SER A 12 -8.35 -5.52 -6.31
C SER A 12 -7.60 -6.76 -6.79
N PHE A 13 -8.11 -7.37 -7.85
CA PHE A 13 -7.54 -8.59 -8.42
C PHE A 13 -7.38 -8.44 -9.93
N GLY A 14 -6.35 -9.07 -10.49
CA GLY A 14 -6.04 -9.02 -11.91
C GLY A 14 -5.33 -7.74 -12.35
N GLN A 15 -4.95 -6.88 -11.42
CA GLN A 15 -4.21 -5.65 -11.74
C GLN A 15 -2.70 -5.89 -11.85
N LYS A 16 -2.06 -5.11 -12.70
CA LYS A 16 -0.61 -5.05 -12.84
C LYS A 16 -0.12 -3.67 -12.45
N ILE A 17 1.00 -3.64 -11.74
CA ILE A 17 1.65 -2.42 -11.29
C ILE A 17 3.04 -2.35 -11.88
N TYR A 18 3.37 -1.25 -12.54
CA TYR A 18 4.73 -0.94 -12.93
C TYR A 18 5.48 -0.33 -11.75
N ASN A 19 6.40 -1.10 -11.19
CA ASN A 19 7.20 -0.68 -10.04
C ASN A 19 8.34 0.24 -10.48
N TYR A 20 8.02 1.53 -10.68
CA TYR A 20 8.97 2.53 -11.15
C TYR A 20 10.06 2.80 -10.11
N THR A 21 9.73 2.75 -8.83
CA THR A 21 10.72 2.90 -7.75
C THR A 21 11.79 1.82 -7.83
N ARG A 22 11.40 0.57 -8.03
CA ARG A 22 12.34 -0.54 -8.26
C ARG A 22 13.13 -0.35 -9.55
N ALA A 23 12.46 0.04 -10.64
CA ALA A 23 13.12 0.31 -11.91
C ALA A 23 14.24 1.34 -11.77
N ARG A 24 14.00 2.43 -11.02
CA ARG A 24 15.03 3.45 -10.75
C ARG A 24 16.18 2.94 -9.88
N MET A 25 15.90 2.16 -8.84
CA MET A 25 16.93 1.63 -7.95
C MET A 25 17.80 0.52 -8.57
N GLU A 26 17.29 -0.15 -9.60
CA GLU A 26 18.02 -1.21 -10.29
C GLU A 26 18.55 -0.78 -11.67
N SER A 27 18.18 0.43 -12.14
CA SER A 27 18.66 1.00 -13.39
C SER A 27 20.05 1.63 -13.25
N THR A 28 20.89 1.47 -14.25
CA THR A 28 22.26 2.02 -14.29
C THR A 28 22.34 3.44 -14.85
N GLN A 29 21.23 4.02 -15.29
CA GLN A 29 21.20 5.34 -15.93
C GLN A 29 21.22 6.53 -14.97
N GLU A 30 20.74 6.35 -13.75
CA GLU A 30 20.62 7.44 -12.81
C GLU A 30 21.66 7.34 -11.71
N LEU A 31 22.24 8.48 -11.32
CA LEU A 31 23.14 8.58 -10.17
C LEU A 31 22.32 8.57 -8.86
N ASN A 32 21.67 7.44 -8.59
CA ASN A 32 20.88 7.21 -7.39
C ASN A 32 21.57 6.18 -6.48
N ASN A 33 21.06 6.03 -5.26
CA ASN A 33 21.38 4.88 -4.45
C ASN A 33 20.77 3.64 -5.08
N TYR A 34 21.62 2.66 -5.37
CA TYR A 34 21.20 1.41 -5.97
C TYR A 34 20.63 0.44 -4.94
N SER A 35 19.73 -0.42 -5.39
CA SER A 35 19.30 -1.59 -4.64
C SER A 35 20.47 -2.55 -4.42
N VAL A 36 20.48 -3.23 -3.27
CA VAL A 36 21.45 -4.31 -2.96
C VAL A 36 21.42 -5.42 -4.03
N ARG A 37 20.29 -5.62 -4.69
CA ARG A 37 20.15 -6.58 -5.81
C ARG A 37 21.11 -6.32 -6.97
N VAL A 38 21.57 -5.09 -7.14
CA VAL A 38 22.57 -4.76 -8.18
C VAL A 38 23.91 -5.47 -7.95
N LEU A 39 24.21 -5.88 -6.72
CA LEU A 39 25.41 -6.69 -6.42
C LEU A 39 25.33 -8.10 -7.03
N ASP A 40 24.13 -8.60 -7.29
CA ASP A 40 23.87 -9.88 -7.94
C ASP A 40 23.80 -9.79 -9.48
N SER A 41 24.30 -8.69 -10.05
CA SER A 41 24.31 -8.49 -11.50
C SER A 41 25.10 -9.57 -12.21
N TRP A 42 24.66 -9.91 -13.43
CA TRP A 42 25.32 -10.87 -14.28
C TRP A 42 26.78 -10.50 -14.54
N THR A 43 27.67 -11.44 -14.30
CA THR A 43 29.09 -11.41 -14.69
C THR A 43 29.49 -12.77 -15.29
N PRO A 44 30.63 -12.90 -15.94
CA PRO A 44 31.10 -14.22 -16.39
C PRO A 44 31.23 -15.24 -15.26
N GLU A 45 31.44 -14.80 -14.04
CA GLU A 45 31.56 -15.61 -12.80
C GLU A 45 30.21 -15.86 -12.12
N ASN A 46 29.22 -14.97 -12.35
CA ASN A 46 27.86 -15.05 -11.81
C ASN A 46 26.85 -15.09 -12.96
N THR A 47 26.64 -16.25 -13.54
CA THR A 47 25.73 -16.43 -14.70
C THR A 47 24.31 -16.86 -14.29
N ASP A 48 24.12 -17.32 -13.04
CA ASP A 48 22.84 -17.79 -12.51
C ASP A 48 22.14 -16.65 -11.75
N THR A 49 21.75 -15.60 -12.48
CA THR A 49 21.06 -14.44 -11.95
C THR A 49 20.03 -13.89 -12.92
N ASP A 50 18.95 -13.34 -12.39
CA ASP A 50 17.94 -12.60 -13.15
C ASP A 50 18.33 -11.12 -13.36
N MET A 51 19.39 -10.64 -12.67
CA MET A 51 19.86 -9.28 -12.79
C MET A 51 20.76 -9.11 -14.03
N PRO A 52 20.43 -8.16 -14.90
CA PRO A 52 21.27 -7.90 -16.08
C PRO A 52 22.64 -7.36 -15.68
N ARG A 53 23.56 -7.43 -16.62
CA ARG A 53 24.92 -6.89 -16.44
C ARG A 53 24.87 -5.42 -16.04
N PHE A 54 25.53 -5.05 -14.96
CA PHE A 54 25.68 -3.66 -14.57
C PHE A 54 26.64 -2.94 -15.52
N ALA A 55 26.15 -1.93 -16.24
CA ALA A 55 26.94 -1.17 -17.19
C ALA A 55 26.77 0.33 -16.96
N LYS A 56 27.85 1.09 -17.00
CA LYS A 56 27.86 2.54 -16.81
C LYS A 56 26.99 3.29 -17.84
N THR A 57 26.84 2.73 -19.03
CA THR A 57 25.95 3.20 -20.08
C THR A 57 24.99 2.09 -20.46
N ASP A 58 23.72 2.35 -20.36
CA ASP A 58 22.68 1.39 -20.75
C ASP A 58 22.56 1.29 -22.28
N LYS A 59 23.48 0.56 -22.88
CA LYS A 59 23.45 0.27 -24.32
C LYS A 59 22.35 -0.71 -24.71
N MET A 60 21.80 -1.44 -23.73
CA MET A 60 20.81 -2.52 -23.94
C MET A 60 19.38 -2.10 -23.58
N ASN A 61 19.16 -0.82 -23.28
CA ASN A 61 17.84 -0.26 -22.97
C ASN A 61 17.16 -0.79 -21.69
N TYR A 62 17.91 -1.21 -20.69
CA TYR A 62 17.35 -1.69 -19.42
C TYR A 62 16.58 -0.63 -18.64
N SER A 63 16.80 0.64 -18.94
CA SER A 63 16.07 1.78 -18.36
C SER A 63 14.75 2.08 -19.07
N ARG A 64 14.45 1.40 -20.18
CA ARG A 64 13.17 1.57 -20.85
C ARG A 64 12.06 0.85 -20.10
N TRP A 65 10.83 1.23 -20.41
CA TRP A 65 9.63 0.55 -19.96
C TRP A 65 9.65 -0.90 -20.44
N THR A 66 9.84 -1.84 -19.53
CA THR A 66 9.89 -3.28 -19.79
C THR A 66 8.97 -4.01 -18.82
N ASP A 67 8.57 -5.21 -19.18
CA ASP A 67 7.76 -6.10 -18.34
C ASP A 67 8.52 -6.61 -17.09
N ARG A 68 9.83 -6.46 -17.06
CA ARG A 68 10.68 -6.78 -15.90
C ARG A 68 10.20 -6.09 -14.61
N TRP A 69 9.66 -4.89 -14.73
CA TRP A 69 9.19 -4.07 -13.63
C TRP A 69 7.70 -4.17 -13.41
N LEU A 70 7.02 -4.98 -14.24
CA LEU A 70 5.59 -5.19 -14.15
C LEU A 70 5.29 -6.30 -13.16
N GLU A 71 4.78 -5.93 -11.99
CA GLU A 71 4.50 -6.84 -10.89
C GLU A 71 2.99 -7.10 -10.75
N ASN A 72 2.64 -8.19 -10.06
CA ASN A 72 1.26 -8.44 -9.68
C ASN A 72 0.87 -7.47 -8.56
N GLY A 73 -0.17 -6.69 -8.81
CA GLY A 73 -0.70 -5.71 -7.87
C GLY A 73 -1.93 -6.17 -7.08
N ASP A 74 -2.26 -7.46 -7.13
CA ASP A 74 -3.40 -7.98 -6.39
C ASP A 74 -3.25 -7.75 -4.90
N PHE A 75 -4.34 -7.34 -4.26
CA PHE A 75 -4.36 -7.20 -2.82
C PHE A 75 -5.75 -7.45 -2.24
N PHE A 76 -5.77 -7.79 -0.96
CA PHE A 76 -6.94 -7.87 -0.11
C PHE A 76 -6.62 -7.23 1.24
N ARG A 77 -7.47 -6.30 1.69
CA ARG A 77 -7.21 -5.47 2.87
C ARG A 77 -8.42 -5.43 3.79
N LEU A 78 -8.18 -5.53 5.10
CA LEU A 78 -9.16 -5.08 6.09
C LEU A 78 -8.99 -3.57 6.26
N LYS A 79 -9.87 -2.81 5.59
CA LYS A 79 -9.80 -1.37 5.50
C LYS A 79 -10.31 -0.70 6.77
N THR A 80 -11.44 -1.17 7.29
CA THR A 80 -11.99 -0.64 8.54
C THR A 80 -12.54 -1.78 9.39
N LEU A 81 -12.18 -1.79 10.66
CA LEU A 81 -12.78 -2.60 11.70
C LEU A 81 -13.32 -1.64 12.76
N GLU A 82 -14.61 -1.70 13.03
CA GLU A 82 -15.22 -1.00 14.14
C GLU A 82 -15.84 -2.00 15.11
N PHE A 83 -15.46 -1.90 16.38
CA PHE A 83 -16.00 -2.68 17.46
C PHE A 83 -16.62 -1.76 18.51
N GLY A 84 -17.88 -1.94 18.82
CA GLY A 84 -18.62 -1.12 19.74
C GLY A 84 -19.31 -1.92 20.83
N TYR A 85 -19.54 -1.24 21.94
CA TYR A 85 -20.36 -1.73 23.04
C TYR A 85 -21.31 -0.65 23.53
N THR A 86 -22.59 -0.92 23.41
CA THR A 86 -23.67 -0.05 23.95
C THR A 86 -24.10 -0.54 25.31
N LEU A 87 -24.03 0.32 26.31
CA LEU A 87 -24.44 -0.02 27.65
C LEU A 87 -25.96 -0.30 27.72
N PRO A 88 -26.41 -1.22 28.59
CA PRO A 88 -27.81 -1.46 28.82
C PRO A 88 -28.54 -0.20 29.36
N SER A 89 -29.76 0.04 28.88
CA SER A 89 -30.56 1.21 29.27
C SER A 89 -30.88 1.28 30.78
N THR A 90 -30.83 0.13 31.46
CA THR A 90 -30.98 0.06 32.93
C THR A 90 -29.87 0.77 33.71
N LEU A 91 -28.67 0.87 33.09
CA LEU A 91 -27.54 1.58 33.67
C LEU A 91 -27.54 3.06 33.26
N THR A 92 -27.83 3.36 32.00
CA THR A 92 -27.74 4.70 31.43
C THR A 92 -28.86 5.60 31.95
N LYS A 93 -30.07 5.08 32.21
CA LYS A 93 -31.18 5.82 32.83
C LYS A 93 -30.87 6.35 34.23
N LYS A 94 -29.98 5.69 34.98
CA LYS A 94 -29.57 6.17 36.32
C LYS A 94 -28.78 7.48 36.28
N ILE A 95 -28.20 7.81 35.14
CA ILE A 95 -27.39 9.02 34.89
C ILE A 95 -28.07 9.97 33.91
N ASN A 96 -29.37 9.80 33.64
CA ASN A 96 -30.18 10.61 32.70
C ASN A 96 -29.60 10.64 31.28
N VAL A 97 -28.99 9.52 30.82
CA VAL A 97 -28.48 9.34 29.46
C VAL A 97 -29.34 8.30 28.77
N ASN A 98 -29.82 8.60 27.56
CA ASN A 98 -30.61 7.67 26.77
C ASN A 98 -29.77 6.54 26.22
N LYS A 99 -28.56 6.85 25.72
CA LYS A 99 -27.65 5.85 25.16
C LYS A 99 -26.20 6.24 25.42
N LEU A 100 -25.39 5.26 25.81
CA LEU A 100 -23.96 5.39 25.99
C LEU A 100 -23.28 4.21 25.22
N ARG A 101 -22.48 4.55 24.23
CA ARG A 101 -21.73 3.59 23.42
C ARG A 101 -20.26 3.93 23.45
N PHE A 102 -19.43 2.95 23.77
CA PHE A 102 -17.98 2.98 23.58
C PHE A 102 -17.64 2.25 22.29
N TYR A 103 -16.74 2.79 21.50
CA TYR A 103 -16.29 2.11 20.30
C TYR A 103 -14.82 2.34 20.03
N THR A 104 -14.23 1.41 19.30
CA THR A 104 -12.89 1.54 18.72
C THR A 104 -12.98 1.32 17.22
N THR A 105 -12.31 2.17 16.47
CA THR A 105 -12.17 2.05 15.02
C THR A 105 -10.71 1.85 14.68
N MET A 106 -10.43 0.87 13.84
CA MET A 106 -9.11 0.54 13.35
C MET A 106 -9.13 0.59 11.83
N ASP A 107 -8.29 1.45 11.25
CA ASP A 107 -8.19 1.60 9.80
C ASP A 107 -6.89 1.02 9.27
N ASN A 108 -6.97 0.42 8.07
CA ASN A 108 -5.84 -0.20 7.35
C ASN A 108 -5.07 -1.23 8.20
N LEU A 109 -5.81 -2.10 8.91
CA LEU A 109 -5.26 -2.99 9.91
C LEU A 109 -4.24 -3.96 9.31
N PHE A 110 -4.55 -4.56 8.16
CA PHE A 110 -3.62 -5.38 7.40
C PHE A 110 -3.97 -5.40 5.90
N THR A 111 -2.95 -5.63 5.09
CA THR A 111 -3.06 -5.84 3.64
C THR A 111 -2.30 -7.09 3.27
N ILE A 112 -2.96 -8.01 2.57
CA ILE A 112 -2.36 -9.21 1.98
C ILE A 112 -2.10 -8.90 0.52
N THR A 113 -0.84 -8.96 0.09
CA THR A 113 -0.43 -8.69 -1.29
C THR A 113 0.88 -9.40 -1.61
N GLY A 114 1.08 -9.73 -2.88
CA GLY A 114 2.36 -10.18 -3.42
C GLY A 114 3.22 -9.06 -4.02
N TYR A 115 2.72 -7.82 -4.02
CA TYR A 115 3.43 -6.67 -4.55
C TYR A 115 4.66 -6.33 -3.70
N LYS A 116 5.78 -5.99 -4.35
CA LYS A 116 7.07 -5.75 -3.68
C LYS A 116 7.34 -4.28 -3.35
N GLY A 117 6.47 -3.36 -3.82
CA GLY A 117 6.52 -1.94 -3.46
C GLY A 117 5.86 -1.64 -2.11
N TYR A 118 5.73 -0.36 -1.79
CA TYR A 118 5.18 0.09 -0.50
C TYR A 118 3.68 -0.17 -0.36
N SER A 119 2.89 0.05 -1.42
CA SER A 119 1.44 -0.15 -1.41
C SER A 119 0.94 -0.56 -2.80
N PRO A 120 0.11 -1.60 -2.91
CA PRO A 120 -0.54 -1.96 -4.17
C PRO A 120 -1.72 -1.05 -4.53
N ASP A 121 -2.21 -0.26 -3.57
CA ASP A 121 -3.30 0.71 -3.75
C ASP A 121 -2.70 2.04 -4.19
N LEU A 122 -2.48 2.18 -5.49
CA LEU A 122 -1.85 3.36 -6.06
C LEU A 122 -2.82 4.54 -6.19
N GLY A 123 -4.13 4.27 -6.29
CA GLY A 123 -5.13 5.29 -6.58
C GLY A 123 -4.84 6.06 -7.86
N ALA A 124 -5.49 7.21 -8.03
CA ALA A 124 -5.05 8.18 -9.01
C ALA A 124 -3.74 8.82 -8.54
N ASN A 125 -2.72 8.82 -9.37
CA ASN A 125 -1.46 9.51 -9.04
C ASN A 125 -1.74 11.00 -8.88
N ASP A 126 -1.60 11.50 -7.67
CA ASP A 126 -1.65 12.93 -7.41
C ASP A 126 -0.49 13.62 -8.14
N ALA A 127 -0.81 14.70 -8.83
CA ALA A 127 0.18 15.59 -9.48
C ALA A 127 1.26 16.11 -8.51
N ALA A 128 1.07 15.93 -7.19
CA ALA A 128 1.98 16.32 -6.12
C ALA A 128 3.35 15.62 -6.17
N ASN A 129 3.47 14.49 -6.88
CA ASN A 129 4.74 13.74 -7.01
C ASN A 129 5.47 14.01 -8.34
N GLY A 130 5.23 15.15 -8.98
CA GLY A 130 6.02 15.63 -10.13
C GLY A 130 5.66 15.00 -11.48
N GLY A 131 4.63 14.17 -11.54
CA GLY A 131 4.09 13.60 -12.78
C GLY A 131 2.80 14.31 -13.17
N GLY A 132 2.87 15.32 -13.99
CA GLY A 132 1.75 16.19 -14.41
C GLY A 132 0.66 15.53 -15.26
N GLU A 133 0.44 14.22 -15.17
CA GLU A 133 -0.49 13.49 -16.04
C GLU A 133 -1.28 12.42 -15.25
N GLY A 134 -2.02 12.85 -14.22
CA GLY A 134 -2.66 12.01 -13.20
C GLY A 134 -3.38 10.73 -13.65
N ILE A 135 -4.07 10.72 -14.77
CA ILE A 135 -4.81 9.53 -15.25
C ILE A 135 -3.92 8.63 -16.13
N MET A 136 -2.99 9.19 -16.88
CA MET A 136 -2.13 8.42 -17.81
C MET A 136 -1.02 7.62 -17.12
N THR A 137 -0.72 7.91 -15.86
CA THR A 137 0.26 7.17 -15.04
C THR A 137 -0.41 6.24 -14.03
N SER A 138 -1.71 5.99 -14.17
CA SER A 138 -2.43 5.00 -13.36
C SER A 138 -1.77 3.62 -13.51
N GLY A 139 -1.46 2.98 -12.38
CA GLY A 139 -0.74 1.70 -12.37
C GLY A 139 0.78 1.81 -12.35
N CYS A 140 1.34 3.03 -12.30
CA CYS A 140 2.77 3.24 -12.12
C CYS A 140 3.08 3.69 -10.68
N ASP A 141 3.92 2.92 -9.97
CA ASP A 141 4.30 3.24 -8.59
C ASP A 141 5.60 4.07 -8.55
N HIS A 142 5.45 5.36 -8.32
CA HIS A 142 6.56 6.31 -8.11
C HIS A 142 7.02 6.40 -6.65
N GLY A 143 6.72 5.39 -5.81
CA GLY A 143 7.09 5.38 -4.40
C GLY A 143 6.02 5.98 -3.51
N ARG A 144 4.75 5.70 -3.79
CA ARG A 144 3.63 6.17 -2.98
C ARG A 144 3.74 5.65 -1.56
N TYR A 145 3.67 6.58 -0.60
CA TYR A 145 3.68 6.24 0.80
C TYR A 145 2.43 5.42 1.17
N PRO A 146 2.58 4.31 1.91
CA PRO A 146 1.44 3.48 2.30
C PRO A 146 0.51 4.22 3.26
N SER A 147 -0.79 3.89 3.20
CA SER A 147 -1.78 4.40 4.12
C SER A 147 -1.44 4.02 5.56
N ALA A 148 -1.49 4.99 6.47
CA ALA A 148 -1.20 4.76 7.88
C ALA A 148 -2.22 3.81 8.51
N ARG A 149 -1.76 2.97 9.43
CA ARG A 149 -2.64 2.24 10.34
C ARG A 149 -3.06 3.19 11.45
N THR A 150 -4.37 3.35 11.63
CA THR A 150 -4.94 4.25 12.65
C THR A 150 -5.80 3.45 13.61
N ILE A 151 -5.69 3.73 14.90
CA ILE A 151 -6.55 3.18 15.94
C ILE A 151 -7.14 4.36 16.70
N SER A 152 -8.46 4.42 16.73
CA SER A 152 -9.22 5.48 17.38
C SER A 152 -10.17 4.91 18.41
N PHE A 153 -10.37 5.62 19.51
CA PHE A 153 -11.33 5.31 20.54
C PHE A 153 -12.35 6.44 20.63
N GLY A 154 -13.60 6.09 20.74
CA GLY A 154 -14.67 7.08 20.83
C GLY A 154 -15.76 6.69 21.80
N VAL A 155 -16.48 7.71 22.25
CA VAL A 155 -17.66 7.61 23.12
C VAL A 155 -18.79 8.37 22.47
N GLN A 156 -19.92 7.72 22.33
CA GLN A 156 -21.16 8.34 21.83
C GLN A 156 -22.18 8.43 22.97
N LEU A 157 -22.68 9.64 23.20
CA LEU A 157 -23.68 9.97 24.21
C LEU A 157 -24.93 10.52 23.53
N ASP A 158 -26.09 10.01 23.96
CA ASP A 158 -27.41 10.51 23.57
C ASP A 158 -28.16 10.88 24.83
N PHE A 159 -28.67 12.10 24.89
CA PHE A 159 -29.44 12.66 26.03
C PHE A 159 -30.93 12.71 25.74
#